data_f9a30af6853346b253ed2474a1c47ba2
#
_entry.id   f9a30af6853346b253ed2474a1c47ba2
#
_cell.length_a   1.000
_cell.length_b   1.000
_cell.length_c   1.000
_cell.angle_alpha   90.00
_cell.angle_beta   90.00
_cell.angle_gamma   90.00
#
_symmetry.space_group_name_H-M   'P 1'
#
loop_
_entity.id
_entity.type
_entity.pdbx_description
1 polymer ?
#
loop_
_entity_poly.entity_id
_entity_poly.type
_entity_poly.pdbx_seq_one_letter_code
_entity_poly.pdbx_strand_id
1 'polypeptide(L)'
;MAKAAEILDKFGISYEMRIISAHRMPDTFFEYAQTAEERGVKVIIAGAGMAAHLPGMCAALFPMPVIGIPMHTTSLGGRDSLYSIVQMPSGIPVATVAINGGANAGILAAKILAVSDPELLAKLKDYSAEMKDGVLKKDAKLQECGYHNYTK
;
A
#
# COMPACT_ATOMS: atom_id res chain seq x y z
N MET A 1 -5.48 -4.26 -4.61
CA MET A 1 -4.20 -4.97 -4.39
C MET A 1 -3.33 -4.97 -5.65
N ALA A 2 -3.87 -5.25 -6.86
CA ALA A 2 -3.06 -5.28 -8.09
C ALA A 2 -2.15 -4.06 -8.29
N LYS A 3 -2.65 -2.84 -8.07
CA LYS A 3 -1.82 -1.62 -8.15
C LYS A 3 -0.63 -1.58 -7.17
N ALA A 4 -0.70 -2.29 -6.04
CA ALA A 4 0.45 -2.42 -5.15
C ALA A 4 1.49 -3.38 -5.77
N ALA A 5 1.04 -4.51 -6.30
CA ALA A 5 1.90 -5.46 -6.98
C ALA A 5 2.63 -4.83 -8.19
N GLU A 6 1.89 -4.09 -9.04
CA GLU A 6 2.48 -3.36 -10.19
C GLU A 6 3.62 -2.41 -9.77
N ILE A 7 3.48 -1.75 -8.62
CA ILE A 7 4.55 -0.89 -8.07
C ILE A 7 5.72 -1.73 -7.57
N LEU A 8 5.47 -2.84 -6.87
CA LEU A 8 6.54 -3.73 -6.41
C LEU A 8 7.31 -4.33 -7.59
N ASP A 9 6.61 -4.76 -8.64
CA ASP A 9 7.21 -5.24 -9.89
C ASP A 9 8.09 -4.16 -10.54
N LYS A 10 7.58 -2.91 -10.62
CA LYS A 10 8.34 -1.78 -11.18
C LYS A 10 9.68 -1.56 -10.45
N PHE A 11 9.71 -1.76 -9.15
CA PHE A 11 10.93 -1.60 -8.34
C PHE A 11 11.78 -2.88 -8.25
N GLY A 12 11.29 -4.01 -8.77
CA GLY A 12 11.97 -5.30 -8.68
C GLY A 12 11.95 -5.91 -7.28
N ILE A 13 10.91 -5.60 -6.50
CA ILE A 13 10.71 -6.13 -5.15
C ILE A 13 9.92 -7.43 -5.25
N SER A 14 10.48 -8.52 -4.75
CA SER A 14 9.78 -9.80 -4.67
C SER A 14 8.66 -9.76 -3.64
N TYR A 15 7.55 -10.44 -3.92
CA TYR A 15 6.42 -10.53 -3.01
C TYR A 15 5.67 -11.85 -3.16
N GLU A 16 4.91 -12.21 -2.16
CA GLU A 16 3.86 -13.21 -2.22
C GLU A 16 2.50 -12.53 -2.12
N MET A 17 1.48 -13.08 -2.75
CA MET A 17 0.11 -12.55 -2.68
C MET A 17 -0.87 -13.65 -2.29
N ARG A 18 -1.65 -13.42 -1.25
CA ARG A 18 -2.64 -14.36 -0.73
C ARG A 18 -3.99 -13.69 -0.55
N ILE A 19 -5.05 -14.47 -0.71
CA ILE A 19 -6.41 -14.06 -0.34
C ILE A 19 -6.75 -14.84 0.92
N ILE A 20 -6.81 -14.13 2.06
CA ILE A 20 -7.09 -14.72 3.37
C ILE A 20 -8.15 -13.85 4.06
N SER A 21 -9.10 -14.49 4.71
CA SER A 21 -10.10 -13.80 5.55
C SER A 21 -9.84 -14.10 7.01
N ALA A 22 -9.51 -13.07 7.80
CA ALA A 22 -9.31 -13.23 9.24
C ALA A 22 -10.55 -13.79 9.97
N HIS A 23 -11.76 -13.48 9.47
CA HIS A 23 -13.01 -13.93 10.08
C HIS A 23 -13.47 -15.33 9.61
N ARG A 24 -13.14 -15.71 8.37
CA ARG A 24 -13.62 -16.98 7.76
C ARG A 24 -12.54 -18.05 7.67
N MET A 25 -11.29 -17.68 7.84
CA MET A 25 -10.12 -18.57 7.77
C MET A 25 -9.13 -18.20 8.89
N PRO A 26 -9.56 -18.17 10.17
CA PRO A 26 -8.75 -17.67 11.27
C PRO A 26 -7.44 -18.45 11.42
N ASP A 27 -7.48 -19.77 11.38
CA ASP A 27 -6.28 -20.61 11.55
C ASP A 27 -5.23 -20.34 10.46
N THR A 28 -5.67 -20.31 9.19
CA THR A 28 -4.80 -19.99 8.05
C THR A 28 -4.24 -18.57 8.17
N PHE A 29 -5.04 -17.63 8.66
CA PHE A 29 -4.61 -16.26 8.87
C PHE A 29 -3.53 -16.17 9.96
N PHE A 30 -3.74 -16.82 11.11
CA PHE A 30 -2.78 -16.83 12.21
C PHE A 30 -1.45 -17.46 11.78
N GLU A 31 -1.51 -18.63 11.16
CA GLU A 31 -0.33 -19.31 10.62
C GLU A 31 0.45 -18.42 9.64
N TYR A 32 -0.27 -17.79 8.68
CA TYR A 32 0.34 -16.89 7.70
C TYR A 32 1.07 -15.71 8.35
N ALA A 33 0.41 -15.03 9.29
CA ALA A 33 0.96 -13.83 9.90
C ALA A 33 2.14 -14.14 10.85
N GLN A 34 2.03 -15.19 11.65
CA GLN A 34 3.06 -15.60 12.62
C GLN A 34 4.33 -16.13 11.95
N THR A 35 4.21 -16.82 10.80
CA THR A 35 5.37 -17.38 10.08
C THR A 35 5.96 -16.42 9.03
N ALA A 36 5.36 -15.24 8.84
CA ALA A 36 5.79 -14.32 7.79
C ALA A 36 7.24 -13.85 7.96
N GLU A 37 7.70 -13.57 9.18
CA GLU A 37 9.07 -13.19 9.47
C GLU A 37 10.06 -14.29 9.11
N GLU A 38 9.77 -15.53 9.50
CA GLU A 38 10.60 -16.72 9.21
C GLU A 38 10.74 -16.97 7.70
N ARG A 39 9.69 -16.63 6.91
CA ARG A 39 9.72 -16.67 5.44
C ARG A 39 10.48 -15.51 4.81
N GLY A 40 11.00 -14.57 5.60
CA GLY A 40 11.76 -13.41 5.13
C GLY A 40 10.90 -12.23 4.70
N VAL A 41 9.60 -12.22 5.01
CA VAL A 41 8.73 -11.06 4.75
C VAL A 41 9.20 -9.88 5.60
N LYS A 42 9.39 -8.72 4.98
CA LYS A 42 9.85 -7.49 5.64
C LYS A 42 8.71 -6.49 5.88
N VAL A 43 7.68 -6.53 5.05
CA VAL A 43 6.52 -5.63 5.12
C VAL A 43 5.28 -6.41 4.69
N ILE A 44 4.18 -6.27 5.40
CA ILE A 44 2.87 -6.77 4.95
C ILE A 44 2.03 -5.61 4.43
N ILE A 45 1.48 -5.74 3.22
CA ILE A 45 0.44 -4.85 2.70
C ILE A 45 -0.89 -5.59 2.79
N ALA A 46 -1.79 -5.14 3.64
CA ALA A 46 -3.07 -5.77 3.90
C ALA A 46 -4.25 -4.88 3.47
N GLY A 47 -5.06 -5.37 2.54
CA GLY A 47 -6.29 -4.70 2.09
C GLY A 47 -7.54 -5.36 2.68
N ALA A 48 -8.42 -4.57 3.30
CA ALA A 48 -9.67 -5.07 3.85
C ALA A 48 -10.79 -4.03 3.72
N GLY A 49 -12.03 -4.51 3.59
CA GLY A 49 -13.23 -3.68 3.50
C GLY A 49 -14.19 -3.91 4.65
N MET A 50 -15.20 -3.05 4.81
CA MET A 50 -16.19 -3.10 5.87
C MET A 50 -15.54 -3.03 7.26
N ALA A 51 -15.83 -3.97 8.17
CA ALA A 51 -15.12 -4.15 9.44
C ALA A 51 -13.70 -4.71 9.15
N ALA A 52 -12.80 -3.82 8.77
CA ALA A 52 -11.49 -4.14 8.18
C ALA A 52 -10.45 -4.49 9.25
N HIS A 53 -10.62 -5.62 9.94
CA HIS A 53 -9.75 -6.05 11.05
C HIS A 53 -8.41 -6.63 10.56
N LEU A 54 -8.33 -7.13 9.32
CA LEU A 54 -7.17 -7.86 8.82
C LEU A 54 -5.83 -7.13 9.02
N PRO A 55 -5.68 -5.82 8.68
CA PRO A 55 -4.41 -5.12 8.85
C PRO A 55 -3.98 -4.99 10.32
N GLY A 56 -4.93 -4.67 11.20
CA GLY A 56 -4.67 -4.56 12.64
C GLY A 56 -4.27 -5.90 13.27
N MET A 57 -4.93 -6.98 12.86
CA MET A 57 -4.58 -8.34 13.30
C MET A 57 -3.21 -8.77 12.75
N CYS A 58 -2.86 -8.42 11.51
CA CYS A 58 -1.49 -8.61 11.00
C CYS A 58 -0.47 -7.88 11.89
N ALA A 59 -0.72 -6.62 12.22
CA ALA A 59 0.20 -5.82 13.04
C ALA A 59 0.36 -6.35 14.47
N ALA A 60 -0.64 -7.07 14.99
CA ALA A 60 -0.56 -7.70 16.31
C ALA A 60 0.27 -8.99 16.31
N LEU A 61 0.40 -9.67 15.18
CA LEU A 61 1.06 -10.97 15.04
C LEU A 61 2.42 -10.92 14.34
N PHE A 62 2.67 -9.88 13.57
CA PHE A 62 3.87 -9.71 12.75
C PHE A 62 4.68 -8.53 13.27
N PRO A 63 5.94 -8.72 13.67
CA PRO A 63 6.73 -7.68 14.35
C PRO A 63 7.27 -6.58 13.41
N MET A 64 7.13 -6.75 12.10
CA MET A 64 7.61 -5.81 11.09
C MET A 64 6.48 -4.89 10.60
N PRO A 65 6.80 -3.84 9.81
CA PRO A 65 5.78 -2.87 9.36
C PRO A 65 4.60 -3.49 8.63
N VAL A 66 3.39 -3.03 8.97
CA VAL A 66 2.15 -3.37 8.28
C VAL A 66 1.54 -2.12 7.66
N ILE A 67 1.20 -2.20 6.38
CA ILE A 67 0.53 -1.15 5.62
C ILE A 67 -0.91 -1.58 5.36
N GLY A 68 -1.85 -0.77 5.82
CA GLY A 68 -3.28 -1.02 5.65
C GLY A 68 -3.87 -0.26 4.46
N ILE A 69 -4.59 -0.96 3.60
CA ILE A 69 -5.36 -0.35 2.50
C ILE A 69 -6.85 -0.48 2.84
N PRO A 70 -7.54 0.61 3.21
CA PRO A 70 -8.99 0.61 3.30
C PRO A 70 -9.59 0.32 1.92
N MET A 71 -10.43 -0.70 1.82
CA MET A 71 -11.07 -1.03 0.54
C MET A 71 -12.43 -0.36 0.44
N HIS A 72 -12.70 0.25 -0.72
CA HIS A 72 -14.01 0.79 -1.04
C HIS A 72 -15.06 -0.33 -1.04
N THR A 73 -16.20 -0.08 -0.42
CA THR A 73 -17.37 -0.93 -0.42
C THR A 73 -18.61 -0.14 -0.79
N THR A 74 -19.65 -0.81 -1.27
CA THR A 74 -20.89 -0.14 -1.73
C THR A 74 -21.71 0.43 -0.57
N SER A 75 -21.54 -0.06 0.66
CA SER A 75 -22.35 0.36 1.82
C SER A 75 -21.98 1.76 2.31
N LEU A 76 -20.71 2.00 2.66
CA LEU A 76 -20.23 3.25 3.25
C LEU A 76 -19.07 3.89 2.47
N GLY A 77 -18.83 3.44 1.24
CA GLY A 77 -17.79 3.99 0.37
C GLY A 77 -16.36 3.81 0.89
N GLY A 78 -16.14 2.88 1.81
CA GLY A 78 -14.85 2.60 2.41
C GLY A 78 -14.54 3.45 3.67
N ARG A 79 -15.46 4.30 4.15
CA ARG A 79 -15.27 5.07 5.39
C ARG A 79 -15.19 4.15 6.62
N ASP A 80 -16.02 3.13 6.65
CA ASP A 80 -16.00 2.06 7.65
C ASP A 80 -14.65 1.34 7.71
N SER A 81 -14.11 0.95 6.57
CA SER A 81 -12.80 0.30 6.49
C SER A 81 -11.66 1.26 6.84
N LEU A 82 -11.74 2.54 6.45
CA LEU A 82 -10.76 3.54 6.82
C LEU A 82 -10.71 3.72 8.35
N TYR A 83 -11.85 3.92 9.01
CA TYR A 83 -11.89 4.07 10.45
C TYR A 83 -11.45 2.79 11.19
N SER A 84 -11.80 1.60 10.68
CA SER A 84 -11.37 0.34 11.27
C SER A 84 -9.85 0.15 11.22
N ILE A 85 -9.17 0.66 10.19
CA ILE A 85 -7.73 0.46 9.98
C ILE A 85 -6.90 1.57 10.64
N VAL A 86 -7.37 2.84 10.60
CA VAL A 86 -6.58 3.98 11.08
C VAL A 86 -6.63 4.16 12.61
N GLN A 87 -7.71 3.72 13.27
CA GLN A 87 -7.94 3.88 14.71
C GLN A 87 -7.36 2.71 15.53
N MET A 88 -6.07 2.43 15.31
CA MET A 88 -5.39 1.37 16.05
C MET A 88 -5.06 1.79 17.50
N PRO A 89 -5.10 0.85 18.46
CA PRO A 89 -4.68 1.12 19.84
C PRO A 89 -3.18 1.39 19.92
N SER A 90 -2.78 2.10 20.97
CA SER A 90 -1.37 2.32 21.27
C SER A 90 -0.60 1.01 21.37
N GLY A 91 0.56 0.93 20.72
CA GLY A 91 1.42 -0.26 20.70
C GLY A 91 1.25 -1.14 19.46
N ILE A 92 0.14 -1.03 18.70
CA ILE A 92 -0.10 -1.84 17.48
C ILE A 92 -0.35 -0.91 16.29
N PRO A 93 0.68 -0.28 15.72
CA PRO A 93 0.52 0.68 14.63
C PRO A 93 0.27 -0.01 13.28
N VAL A 94 -0.57 0.62 12.45
CA VAL A 94 -0.75 0.28 11.03
C VAL A 94 -0.56 1.54 10.20
N ALA A 95 0.36 1.52 9.24
CA ALA A 95 0.57 2.62 8.30
C ALA A 95 -0.56 2.65 7.27
N THR A 96 -1.58 3.48 7.49
CA THR A 96 -2.79 3.49 6.68
C THR A 96 -2.65 4.44 5.47
N VAL A 97 -2.92 3.93 4.26
CA VAL A 97 -2.99 4.72 3.03
C VAL A 97 -4.44 5.08 2.69
N ALA A 98 -4.63 5.87 1.63
CA ALA A 98 -5.97 6.26 1.18
C ALA A 98 -6.85 5.05 0.80
N ILE A 99 -8.17 5.25 0.77
CA ILE A 99 -9.14 4.26 0.28
C ILE A 99 -8.74 3.83 -1.16
N ASN A 100 -8.64 2.53 -1.40
CA ASN A 100 -8.13 1.94 -2.64
C ASN A 100 -6.70 2.36 -3.02
N GLY A 101 -5.92 2.90 -2.10
CA GLY A 101 -4.58 3.45 -2.30
C GLY A 101 -3.47 2.42 -2.54
N GLY A 102 -3.72 1.38 -3.36
CA GLY A 102 -2.77 0.29 -3.58
C GLY A 102 -1.41 0.74 -4.10
N ALA A 103 -1.37 1.69 -5.04
CA ALA A 103 -0.09 2.21 -5.55
C ALA A 103 0.73 2.86 -4.43
N ASN A 104 0.11 3.70 -3.61
CA ASN A 104 0.78 4.34 -2.48
C ASN A 104 1.23 3.32 -1.42
N ALA A 105 0.51 2.23 -1.22
CA ALA A 105 0.96 1.15 -0.34
C ALA A 105 2.23 0.47 -0.87
N GLY A 106 2.29 0.19 -2.18
CA GLY A 106 3.50 -0.34 -2.82
C GLY A 106 4.69 0.62 -2.71
N ILE A 107 4.47 1.93 -2.96
CA ILE A 107 5.52 2.94 -2.82
C ILE A 107 5.97 3.06 -1.36
N LEU A 108 5.07 3.02 -0.38
CA LEU A 108 5.43 3.08 1.03
C LEU A 108 6.23 1.86 1.45
N ALA A 109 5.85 0.65 1.01
CA ALA A 109 6.64 -0.56 1.24
C ALA A 109 8.05 -0.43 0.66
N ALA A 110 8.17 0.04 -0.59
CA ALA A 110 9.46 0.29 -1.22
C ALA A 110 10.30 1.31 -0.43
N LYS A 111 9.69 2.39 0.08
CA LYS A 111 10.39 3.38 0.91
C LYS A 111 10.89 2.79 2.24
N ILE A 112 10.10 1.93 2.88
CA ILE A 112 10.50 1.25 4.12
C ILE A 112 11.73 0.36 3.85
N LEU A 113 11.70 -0.41 2.77
CA LEU A 113 12.80 -1.29 2.37
C LEU A 113 14.06 -0.51 1.96
N ALA A 114 13.88 0.64 1.31
CA ALA A 114 14.96 1.50 0.84
C ALA A 114 15.79 2.16 1.96
N VAL A 115 15.33 2.11 3.21
CA VAL A 115 16.12 2.61 4.37
C VAL A 115 17.45 1.87 4.49
N SER A 116 17.49 0.60 4.12
CA SER A 116 18.69 -0.25 4.13
C SER A 116 19.14 -0.71 2.73
N ASP A 117 18.56 -0.16 1.67
CA ASP A 117 18.84 -0.51 0.27
C ASP A 117 19.09 0.75 -0.58
N PRO A 118 20.37 1.15 -0.77
CA PRO A 118 20.71 2.34 -1.57
C PRO A 118 20.30 2.25 -3.04
N GLU A 119 20.28 1.05 -3.65
CA GLU A 119 19.88 0.86 -5.04
C GLU A 119 18.37 1.08 -5.19
N LEU A 120 17.57 0.56 -4.26
CA LEU A 120 16.14 0.80 -4.23
C LEU A 120 15.84 2.29 -3.96
N LEU A 121 16.63 2.95 -3.11
CA LEU A 121 16.51 4.39 -2.86
C LEU A 121 16.77 5.21 -4.14
N ALA A 122 17.75 4.83 -4.95
CA ALA A 122 18.00 5.47 -6.23
C ALA A 122 16.79 5.33 -7.18
N LYS A 123 16.26 4.12 -7.34
CA LYS A 123 15.05 3.87 -8.15
C LYS A 123 13.84 4.70 -7.69
N LEU A 124 13.67 4.90 -6.38
CA LEU A 124 12.59 5.75 -5.82
C LEU A 124 12.79 7.23 -6.16
N LYS A 125 14.03 7.73 -6.17
CA LYS A 125 14.34 9.10 -6.60
C LYS A 125 14.04 9.29 -8.07
N ASP A 126 14.44 8.34 -8.92
CA ASP A 126 14.16 8.37 -10.36
C ASP A 126 12.66 8.35 -10.64
N TYR A 127 11.91 7.51 -9.93
CA TYR A 127 10.46 7.47 -10.02
C TYR A 127 9.81 8.80 -9.63
N SER A 128 10.33 9.48 -8.61
CA SER A 128 9.84 10.80 -8.21
C SER A 128 10.15 11.86 -9.28
N ALA A 129 11.31 11.80 -9.92
CA ALA A 129 11.67 12.66 -11.04
C ALA A 129 10.77 12.42 -12.25
N GLU A 130 10.50 11.17 -12.63
CA GLU A 130 9.55 10.82 -13.70
C GLU A 130 8.15 11.42 -13.45
N MET A 131 7.64 11.33 -12.23
CA MET A 131 6.33 11.90 -11.88
C MET A 131 6.33 13.43 -12.02
N LYS A 132 7.39 14.10 -11.56
CA LYS A 132 7.57 15.55 -11.72
C LYS A 132 7.59 15.95 -13.19
N ASP A 133 8.38 15.27 -14.00
CA ASP A 133 8.49 15.54 -15.44
C ASP A 133 7.15 15.33 -16.16
N GLY A 134 6.37 14.33 -15.73
CA GLY A 134 5.03 14.11 -16.26
C GLY A 134 4.07 15.28 -15.98
N VAL A 135 4.19 15.94 -14.82
CA VAL A 135 3.40 17.15 -14.49
C VAL A 135 3.90 18.35 -15.28
N LEU A 136 5.22 18.56 -15.37
CA LEU A 136 5.82 19.67 -16.12
C LEU A 136 5.43 19.63 -17.60
N LYS A 137 5.42 18.44 -18.22
CA LYS A 137 4.98 18.26 -19.61
C LYS A 137 3.51 18.64 -19.81
N LYS A 138 2.63 18.31 -18.83
CA LYS A 138 1.22 18.69 -18.88
C LYS A 138 1.04 20.20 -18.74
N ASP A 139 1.80 20.83 -17.84
CA ASP A 139 1.78 22.27 -17.66
C ASP A 139 2.27 23.00 -18.91
N ALA A 140 3.41 22.61 -19.47
CA ALA A 140 3.93 23.17 -20.71
C ALA A 140 2.89 23.10 -21.85
N LYS A 141 2.24 21.94 -22.02
CA LYS A 141 1.15 21.78 -23.00
C LYS A 141 0.00 22.75 -22.74
N LEU A 142 -0.40 22.91 -21.48
CA LEU A 142 -1.46 23.85 -21.13
C LEU A 142 -1.09 25.30 -21.44
N GLN A 143 0.16 25.71 -21.14
CA GLN A 143 0.65 27.06 -21.43
C GLN A 143 0.72 27.33 -22.95
N GLU A 144 1.12 26.30 -23.74
CA GLU A 144 1.21 26.41 -25.19
C GLU A 144 -0.17 26.53 -25.87
N CYS A 145 -1.12 25.66 -25.52
CA CYS A 145 -2.39 25.56 -26.21
C CYS A 145 -3.53 26.34 -25.55
N GLY A 146 -3.34 26.82 -24.31
CA GLY A 146 -4.39 27.46 -23.51
C GLY A 146 -5.48 26.47 -23.05
N TYR A 147 -6.23 26.84 -22.03
CA TYR A 147 -7.19 25.92 -21.39
C TYR A 147 -8.33 25.48 -22.32
N HIS A 148 -8.73 26.32 -23.27
CA HIS A 148 -9.79 26.00 -24.24
C HIS A 148 -9.42 24.83 -25.17
N ASN A 149 -8.14 24.67 -25.48
CA ASN A 149 -7.63 23.64 -26.39
C ASN A 149 -6.92 22.47 -25.65
N TYR A 150 -6.86 22.55 -24.31
CA TYR A 150 -6.27 21.51 -23.48
C TYR A 150 -7.25 20.36 -23.30
N THR A 151 -7.06 19.27 -24.05
CA THR A 151 -7.78 18.02 -23.87
C THR A 151 -6.98 17.10 -22.96
N LYS A 152 -7.63 16.67 -21.87
CA LYS A 152 -7.04 15.70 -20.92
C LYS A 152 -6.84 14.32 -21.53
#